data_c70d5e27037480bfa764d7c5c5ed2608
#
_entry.id   c70d5e27037480bfa764d7c5c5ed2608
#
_cell.length_a   1.000
_cell.length_b   1.000
_cell.length_c   1.000
_cell.angle_alpha   90.00
_cell.angle_beta   90.00
_cell.angle_gamma   90.00
#
_symmetry.space_group_name_H-M   'P 1'
#
loop_
_entity.id
_entity.type
_entity.pdbx_description
1 polymer ?
#
loop_
_entity_poly.entity_id
_entity_poly.type
_entity_poly.pdbx_seq_one_letter_code
_entity_poly.pdbx_strand_id
1 'polypeptide(L)'
;MVRRLQEYYGIEWFPEDGASYPVRVFLMKDIGTIGIDTSGVSLHKRGYREVSGKAPITETLAASLIMLTPWNKDRILVDPFCGSGTFPIEAAMMGANIAPGMHREFQAQNWDNIVSPKLFSRGFEEAESLVDTSVEMDIQGYDIDPQIVKAARENAKRAGVDGLIHFQQRPVHHLSHPKKYGFVITNPPYGERLEEKEDLPALYRDMGKAFAGLDGWSEYVITAYEDAERYIGKKAAKNRKIYNGMMKTYFYMFPGPKPPRRKKMVQPEE
;
A
#
# COMPACT_ATOMS: atom_id res chain seq x y z
N MET A 1 13.01 -22.08 28.30
CA MET A 1 11.82 -22.76 27.72
C MET A 1 12.13 -24.25 27.52
N VAL A 2 13.12 -24.63 26.71
CA VAL A 2 13.47 -26.06 26.40
C VAL A 2 13.62 -26.90 27.64
N ARG A 3 14.46 -26.51 28.61
CA ARG A 3 14.66 -27.26 29.86
C ARG A 3 13.35 -27.54 30.61
N ARG A 4 12.41 -26.58 30.66
CA ARG A 4 11.11 -26.80 31.31
C ARG A 4 10.21 -27.75 30.53
N LEU A 5 10.29 -27.75 29.22
CA LEU A 5 9.57 -28.68 28.37
C LEU A 5 10.17 -30.11 28.53
N GLN A 6 11.49 -30.22 28.58
CA GLN A 6 12.18 -31.51 28.84
C GLN A 6 11.76 -32.10 30.19
N GLU A 7 11.77 -31.27 31.25
CA GLU A 7 11.32 -31.68 32.60
C GLU A 7 9.83 -32.10 32.60
N TYR A 8 8.97 -31.38 31.89
CA TYR A 8 7.53 -31.65 31.87
C TYR A 8 7.15 -32.88 31.05
N TYR A 9 7.77 -33.06 29.88
CA TYR A 9 7.47 -34.18 28.99
C TYR A 9 8.36 -35.40 29.20
N GLY A 10 9.40 -35.31 30.01
CA GLY A 10 10.35 -36.42 30.25
C GLY A 10 11.18 -36.78 29.01
N ILE A 11 11.45 -35.82 28.14
CA ILE A 11 12.15 -36.00 26.88
C ILE A 11 13.45 -35.20 26.90
N GLU A 12 14.57 -35.84 26.58
CA GLU A 12 15.87 -35.15 26.49
C GLU A 12 16.06 -34.35 25.22
N TRP A 13 15.46 -34.80 24.12
CA TRP A 13 15.56 -34.17 22.80
C TRP A 13 14.21 -34.09 22.13
N PHE A 14 13.88 -32.90 21.56
CA PHE A 14 12.68 -32.67 20.76
C PHE A 14 13.02 -32.79 19.27
N PRO A 15 12.30 -33.62 18.49
CA PRO A 15 12.47 -33.67 17.05
C PRO A 15 12.23 -32.30 16.42
N GLU A 16 13.00 -31.97 15.38
CA GLU A 16 12.87 -30.69 14.62
C GLU A 16 12.27 -30.93 13.22
N ASP A 17 11.53 -32.02 13.06
CA ASP A 17 10.94 -32.48 11.79
C ASP A 17 9.45 -32.12 11.62
N GLY A 18 8.86 -31.50 12.61
CA GLY A 18 7.45 -31.09 12.60
C GLY A 18 7.18 -29.67 12.18
N ALA A 19 5.90 -29.26 12.32
CA ALA A 19 5.48 -27.89 12.05
C ALA A 19 6.14 -26.89 13.02
N SER A 20 6.58 -25.76 12.51
CA SER A 20 7.19 -24.70 13.31
C SER A 20 6.12 -23.82 13.97
N TYR A 21 6.27 -23.56 15.27
CA TYR A 21 5.39 -22.69 16.08
C TYR A 21 6.19 -21.51 16.63
N PRO A 22 6.41 -20.43 15.86
CA PRO A 22 7.24 -19.32 16.29
C PRO A 22 6.59 -18.57 17.46
N VAL A 23 7.25 -18.55 18.61
CA VAL A 23 6.82 -17.81 19.79
C VAL A 23 7.53 -16.45 19.80
N ARG A 24 6.77 -15.38 19.82
CA ARG A 24 7.27 -14.01 19.95
C ARG A 24 7.11 -13.55 21.39
N VAL A 25 8.20 -13.06 21.97
CA VAL A 25 8.19 -12.43 23.30
C VAL A 25 8.55 -10.96 23.11
N PHE A 26 7.66 -10.09 23.55
CA PHE A 26 7.83 -8.65 23.47
C PHE A 26 7.73 -8.03 24.86
N LEU A 27 8.75 -7.27 25.26
CA LEU A 27 8.77 -6.59 26.55
C LEU A 27 8.79 -5.07 26.32
N MET A 28 7.78 -4.40 26.83
CA MET A 28 7.69 -2.94 26.76
C MET A 28 7.07 -2.36 28.01
N LYS A 29 7.72 -1.36 28.64
CA LYS A 29 7.25 -0.68 29.87
C LYS A 29 6.86 -1.68 30.96
N ASP A 30 7.72 -2.67 31.23
CA ASP A 30 7.55 -3.75 32.20
C ASP A 30 6.35 -4.69 31.94
N ILE A 31 5.73 -4.59 30.76
CA ILE A 31 4.70 -5.51 30.32
C ILE A 31 5.29 -6.51 29.30
N GLY A 32 5.25 -7.80 29.65
CA GLY A 32 5.61 -8.89 28.77
C GLY A 32 4.40 -9.37 27.97
N THR A 33 4.50 -9.36 26.64
CA THR A 33 3.51 -9.96 25.74
C THR A 33 4.10 -11.21 25.11
N ILE A 34 3.41 -12.34 25.20
CA ILE A 34 3.78 -13.60 24.55
C ILE A 34 2.72 -13.89 23.50
N GLY A 35 3.15 -14.13 22.26
CA GLY A 35 2.27 -14.48 21.15
C GLY A 35 2.83 -15.60 20.30
N ILE A 36 1.96 -16.28 19.59
CA ILE A 36 2.35 -17.25 18.55
C ILE A 36 2.19 -16.56 17.19
N ASP A 37 3.24 -16.61 16.37
CA ASP A 37 3.21 -16.00 15.03
C ASP A 37 2.52 -16.95 14.05
N THR A 38 1.28 -16.64 13.72
CA THR A 38 0.46 -17.40 12.76
C THR A 38 0.75 -17.06 11.31
N SER A 39 1.38 -15.90 11.06
CA SER A 39 1.58 -15.35 9.73
C SER A 39 2.84 -15.86 9.03
N GLY A 40 3.94 -16.04 9.78
CA GLY A 40 5.25 -16.40 9.25
C GLY A 40 5.93 -15.25 8.51
N VAL A 41 5.99 -15.32 7.19
CA VAL A 41 6.54 -14.24 6.35
C VAL A 41 5.75 -12.96 6.57
N SER A 42 6.45 -11.82 6.68
CA SER A 42 5.82 -10.52 6.98
C SER A 42 4.67 -10.19 6.04
N LEU A 43 3.55 -9.67 6.59
CA LEU A 43 2.29 -9.43 5.86
C LEU A 43 2.41 -8.44 4.69
N HIS A 44 3.40 -7.56 4.69
CA HIS A 44 3.65 -6.67 3.55
C HIS A 44 4.11 -7.44 2.30
N LYS A 45 4.73 -8.60 2.44
CA LYS A 45 5.11 -9.45 1.30
C LYS A 45 3.86 -10.13 0.72
N ARG A 46 3.18 -9.44 -0.20
CA ARG A 46 1.97 -9.93 -0.87
C ARG A 46 2.24 -11.02 -1.91
N GLY A 47 3.49 -11.14 -2.38
CA GLY A 47 3.88 -12.08 -3.43
C GLY A 47 4.03 -11.46 -4.82
N TYR A 48 3.47 -10.30 -5.09
CA TYR A 48 3.52 -9.70 -6.44
C TYR A 48 4.81 -8.94 -6.74
N ARG A 49 5.52 -8.43 -5.71
CA ARG A 49 6.72 -7.61 -5.91
C ARG A 49 7.98 -8.46 -5.99
N GLU A 50 8.56 -8.60 -7.17
CA GLU A 50 9.89 -9.18 -7.38
C GLU A 50 10.95 -8.11 -7.66
N VAL A 51 10.57 -7.08 -8.41
CA VAL A 51 11.44 -5.97 -8.75
C VAL A 51 10.98 -4.72 -8.01
N SER A 52 11.88 -4.14 -7.24
CA SER A 52 11.64 -2.88 -6.53
C SER A 52 12.71 -1.87 -6.90
N GLY A 53 12.32 -0.59 -6.96
CA GLY A 53 13.26 0.52 -6.96
C GLY A 53 13.98 0.67 -5.61
N LYS A 54 14.74 1.74 -5.45
CA LYS A 54 15.38 2.08 -4.18
C LYS A 54 14.30 2.48 -3.16
N ALA A 55 14.37 1.95 -1.93
CA ALA A 55 13.53 2.29 -0.78
C ALA A 55 12.00 2.34 -1.06
N PRO A 56 11.38 1.26 -1.60
CA PRO A 56 9.95 1.26 -1.86
C PRO A 56 9.16 1.32 -0.55
N ILE A 57 8.00 2.00 -0.59
CA ILE A 57 7.03 1.90 0.50
C ILE A 57 6.55 0.46 0.63
N THR A 58 6.35 -0.03 1.87
CA THR A 58 5.80 -1.37 2.08
C THR A 58 4.32 -1.41 1.70
N GLU A 59 3.85 -2.55 1.20
CA GLU A 59 2.49 -2.76 0.71
C GLU A 59 1.46 -2.50 1.81
N THR A 60 1.70 -2.99 3.03
CA THR A 60 0.81 -2.75 4.18
C THR A 60 0.71 -1.27 4.54
N LEU A 61 1.81 -0.52 4.43
CA LEU A 61 1.80 0.92 4.67
C LEU A 61 1.04 1.65 3.56
N ALA A 62 1.31 1.33 2.30
CA ALA A 62 0.59 1.94 1.18
C ALA A 62 -0.92 1.69 1.28
N ALA A 63 -1.34 0.45 1.54
CA ALA A 63 -2.73 0.10 1.78
C ALA A 63 -3.36 0.92 2.92
N SER A 64 -2.66 1.01 4.06
CA SER A 64 -3.12 1.79 5.21
C SER A 64 -3.26 3.29 4.89
N LEU A 65 -2.34 3.85 4.09
CA LEU A 65 -2.41 5.25 3.67
C LEU A 65 -3.58 5.51 2.72
N ILE A 66 -3.86 4.61 1.78
CA ILE A 66 -5.06 4.69 0.93
C ILE A 66 -6.31 4.69 1.78
N MET A 67 -6.42 3.78 2.75
CA MET A 67 -7.57 3.69 3.69
C MET A 67 -7.74 4.92 4.60
N LEU A 68 -6.68 5.71 4.83
CA LEU A 68 -6.75 6.98 5.55
C LEU A 68 -7.29 8.13 4.70
N THR A 69 -7.45 7.93 3.39
CA THR A 69 -8.07 8.88 2.47
C THR A 69 -9.54 8.55 2.23
N PRO A 70 -10.38 9.48 1.76
CA PRO A 70 -11.75 9.18 1.34
C PRO A 70 -11.82 8.63 -0.11
N TRP A 71 -10.72 8.13 -0.66
CA TRP A 71 -10.71 7.49 -1.97
C TRP A 71 -11.56 6.21 -1.95
N ASN A 72 -12.21 5.94 -3.05
CA ASN A 72 -12.90 4.68 -3.34
C ASN A 72 -12.82 4.38 -4.85
N LYS A 73 -13.20 3.19 -5.25
CA LYS A 73 -13.05 2.70 -6.63
C LYS A 73 -13.75 3.54 -7.71
N ASP A 74 -14.77 4.31 -7.35
CA ASP A 74 -15.52 5.18 -8.27
C ASP A 74 -14.80 6.52 -8.53
N ARG A 75 -13.64 6.72 -7.94
CA ARG A 75 -12.87 7.95 -8.00
C ARG A 75 -11.49 7.70 -8.62
N ILE A 76 -11.05 8.65 -9.41
CA ILE A 76 -9.72 8.62 -10.03
C ILE A 76 -8.64 8.63 -8.96
N LEU A 77 -7.61 7.78 -9.13
CA LEU A 77 -6.38 7.80 -8.34
C LEU A 77 -5.18 7.92 -9.28
N VAL A 78 -4.28 8.85 -8.99
CA VAL A 78 -3.01 8.99 -9.70
C VAL A 78 -1.86 8.99 -8.71
N ASP A 79 -0.83 8.19 -8.99
CA ASP A 79 0.47 8.26 -8.32
C ASP A 79 1.53 8.71 -9.33
N PRO A 80 1.96 10.00 -9.28
CA PRO A 80 2.94 10.55 -10.22
C PRO A 80 4.40 10.16 -9.92
N PHE A 81 4.65 9.40 -8.86
CA PHE A 81 5.94 8.81 -8.48
C PHE A 81 5.73 7.34 -8.11
N CYS A 82 5.09 6.59 -8.99
CA CYS A 82 4.58 5.26 -8.66
C CYS A 82 5.68 4.23 -8.36
N GLY A 83 6.90 4.49 -8.78
CA GLY A 83 7.99 3.53 -8.61
C GLY A 83 7.59 2.15 -9.14
N SER A 84 7.75 1.12 -8.34
CA SER A 84 7.34 -0.26 -8.67
C SER A 84 5.82 -0.51 -8.62
N GLY A 85 4.99 0.54 -8.49
CA GLY A 85 3.54 0.48 -8.61
C GLY A 85 2.78 0.22 -7.32
N THR A 86 3.38 0.39 -6.14
CA THR A 86 2.77 -0.05 -4.87
C THR A 86 1.40 0.59 -4.60
N PHE A 87 1.27 1.92 -4.64
CA PHE A 87 -0.03 2.58 -4.41
C PHE A 87 -1.08 2.19 -5.46
N PRO A 88 -0.79 2.26 -6.77
CA PRO A 88 -1.74 1.84 -7.79
C PRO A 88 -2.20 0.38 -7.64
N ILE A 89 -1.27 -0.55 -7.36
CA ILE A 89 -1.58 -1.97 -7.21
C ILE A 89 -2.44 -2.22 -5.97
N GLU A 90 -2.06 -1.70 -4.80
CA GLU A 90 -2.87 -1.87 -3.57
C GLU A 90 -4.26 -1.23 -3.72
N ALA A 91 -4.39 -0.08 -4.40
CA ALA A 91 -5.68 0.54 -4.70
C ALA A 91 -6.54 -0.35 -5.62
N ALA A 92 -5.95 -0.90 -6.68
CA ALA A 92 -6.65 -1.79 -7.60
C ALA A 92 -7.10 -3.09 -6.92
N MET A 93 -6.24 -3.70 -6.10
CA MET A 93 -6.61 -4.86 -5.30
C MET A 93 -7.78 -4.56 -4.36
N MET A 94 -7.77 -3.41 -3.67
CA MET A 94 -8.89 -2.99 -2.82
C MET A 94 -10.18 -2.79 -3.63
N GLY A 95 -10.10 -2.14 -4.79
CA GLY A 95 -11.25 -1.87 -5.65
C GLY A 95 -11.85 -3.14 -6.26
N ALA A 96 -11.02 -4.11 -6.60
CA ALA A 96 -11.40 -5.42 -7.13
C ALA A 96 -11.72 -6.45 -6.02
N ASN A 97 -11.67 -6.05 -4.75
CA ASN A 97 -11.91 -6.90 -3.58
C ASN A 97 -10.96 -8.12 -3.50
N ILE A 98 -9.72 -7.97 -3.95
CA ILE A 98 -8.69 -9.00 -3.87
C ILE A 98 -8.09 -8.99 -2.47
N ALA A 99 -8.24 -10.09 -1.75
CA ALA A 99 -7.67 -10.23 -0.41
C ALA A 99 -6.12 -10.25 -0.48
N PRO A 100 -5.42 -9.43 0.34
CA PRO A 100 -3.97 -9.29 0.25
C PRO A 100 -3.17 -10.55 0.65
N GLY A 101 -3.85 -11.58 1.15
CA GLY A 101 -3.28 -12.87 1.51
C GLY A 101 -3.39 -13.96 0.44
N MET A 102 -4.04 -13.69 -0.71
CA MET A 102 -4.35 -14.70 -1.74
C MET A 102 -3.12 -15.38 -2.35
N HIS A 103 -1.99 -14.65 -2.46
CA HIS A 103 -0.78 -15.14 -3.13
C HIS A 103 0.36 -15.42 -2.16
N ARG A 104 0.04 -15.78 -0.91
CA ARG A 104 1.03 -16.10 0.10
C ARG A 104 0.58 -17.27 0.98
N GLU A 105 1.55 -17.91 1.60
CA GLU A 105 1.31 -18.91 2.64
C GLU A 105 1.30 -18.27 4.05
N PHE A 106 0.60 -18.92 4.96
CA PHE A 106 0.57 -18.57 6.38
C PHE A 106 1.19 -19.71 7.20
N GLN A 107 1.97 -19.37 8.23
CA GLN A 107 2.62 -20.36 9.09
C GLN A 107 1.61 -21.34 9.71
N ALA A 108 0.43 -20.84 10.09
CA ALA A 108 -0.62 -21.65 10.70
C ALA A 108 -1.28 -22.67 9.74
N GLN A 109 -1.06 -22.58 8.44
CA GLN A 109 -1.52 -23.60 7.48
C GLN A 109 -0.89 -24.98 7.71
N ASN A 110 0.31 -25.00 8.35
CA ASN A 110 1.04 -26.23 8.65
C ASN A 110 0.72 -26.81 10.05
N TRP A 111 -0.27 -26.25 10.76
CA TRP A 111 -0.60 -26.63 12.13
C TRP A 111 -1.82 -27.56 12.20
N ASP A 112 -1.75 -28.72 11.53
CA ASP A 112 -2.86 -29.66 11.38
C ASP A 112 -3.46 -30.13 12.71
N ASN A 113 -2.68 -30.11 13.79
CA ASN A 113 -3.11 -30.45 15.14
C ASN A 113 -3.89 -29.33 15.86
N ILE A 114 -3.86 -28.10 15.35
CA ILE A 114 -4.52 -26.94 15.95
C ILE A 114 -5.61 -26.39 15.03
N VAL A 115 -5.32 -26.30 13.73
CA VAL A 115 -6.19 -25.70 12.71
C VAL A 115 -6.42 -26.69 11.59
N SER A 116 -7.68 -27.05 11.32
CA SER A 116 -7.99 -27.93 10.19
C SER A 116 -7.57 -27.30 8.86
N PRO A 117 -6.82 -28.01 8.00
CA PRO A 117 -6.46 -27.54 6.66
C PRO A 117 -7.66 -27.09 5.84
N LYS A 118 -8.82 -27.72 6.02
CA LYS A 118 -10.10 -27.39 5.38
C LYS A 118 -10.56 -25.94 5.66
N LEU A 119 -10.19 -25.37 6.82
CA LEU A 119 -10.56 -24.00 7.15
C LEU A 119 -9.80 -22.99 6.28
N PHE A 120 -8.52 -23.25 6.00
CA PHE A 120 -7.74 -22.42 5.09
C PHE A 120 -8.24 -22.54 3.65
N SER A 121 -8.44 -23.76 3.13
CA SER A 121 -8.99 -23.97 1.79
C SER A 121 -10.32 -23.24 1.62
N ARG A 122 -11.24 -23.39 2.57
CA ARG A 122 -12.53 -22.69 2.55
C ARG A 122 -12.38 -21.17 2.60
N GLY A 123 -11.45 -20.65 3.42
CA GLY A 123 -11.19 -19.22 3.51
C GLY A 123 -10.62 -18.64 2.21
N PHE A 124 -9.75 -19.37 1.52
CA PHE A 124 -9.23 -18.99 0.20
C PHE A 124 -10.33 -19.05 -0.87
N GLU A 125 -11.12 -20.09 -0.92
CA GLU A 125 -12.27 -20.24 -1.84
C GLU A 125 -13.28 -19.10 -1.66
N GLU A 126 -13.60 -18.76 -0.41
CA GLU A 126 -14.48 -17.63 -0.10
C GLU A 126 -13.89 -16.31 -0.59
N ALA A 127 -12.60 -16.03 -0.27
CA ALA A 127 -11.93 -14.83 -0.70
C ALA A 127 -11.85 -14.71 -2.23
N GLU A 128 -11.57 -15.82 -2.94
CA GLU A 128 -11.53 -15.87 -4.40
C GLU A 128 -12.91 -15.60 -5.00
N SER A 129 -13.97 -16.14 -4.42
CA SER A 129 -15.35 -15.94 -4.88
C SER A 129 -15.83 -14.49 -4.80
N LEU A 130 -15.18 -13.67 -3.99
CA LEU A 130 -15.51 -12.25 -3.79
C LEU A 130 -14.71 -11.31 -4.70
N VAL A 131 -13.75 -11.84 -5.47
CA VAL A 131 -12.94 -11.03 -6.39
C VAL A 131 -13.78 -10.56 -7.57
N ASP A 132 -13.74 -9.26 -7.85
CA ASP A 132 -14.41 -8.65 -9.00
C ASP A 132 -13.40 -7.85 -9.84
N THR A 133 -12.81 -8.49 -10.84
CA THR A 133 -11.91 -7.85 -11.80
C THR A 133 -12.65 -7.18 -12.98
N SER A 134 -13.97 -7.31 -13.05
CA SER A 134 -14.79 -6.61 -14.04
C SER A 134 -15.11 -5.16 -13.66
N VAL A 135 -14.73 -4.74 -12.46
CA VAL A 135 -14.92 -3.38 -11.96
C VAL A 135 -14.17 -2.35 -12.81
N GLU A 136 -14.86 -1.31 -13.23
CA GLU A 136 -14.23 -0.18 -13.93
C GLU A 136 -13.60 0.77 -12.90
N MET A 137 -12.30 1.01 -13.05
CA MET A 137 -11.54 1.95 -12.22
C MET A 137 -10.65 2.84 -13.07
N ASP A 138 -10.38 4.06 -12.60
CA ASP A 138 -9.45 4.98 -13.22
C ASP A 138 -8.25 5.16 -12.27
N ILE A 139 -7.32 4.23 -12.35
CA ILE A 139 -6.08 4.23 -11.55
C ILE A 139 -4.90 4.39 -12.49
N GLN A 140 -4.04 5.36 -12.20
CA GLN A 140 -2.91 5.71 -13.05
C GLN A 140 -1.63 5.80 -12.22
N GLY A 141 -0.55 5.21 -12.72
CA GLY A 141 0.78 5.28 -12.14
C GLY A 141 1.78 5.88 -13.13
N TYR A 142 2.52 6.91 -12.70
CA TYR A 142 3.53 7.54 -13.51
C TYR A 142 4.88 7.51 -12.81
N ASP A 143 5.93 7.42 -13.59
CA ASP A 143 7.31 7.60 -13.15
C ASP A 143 8.14 8.16 -14.30
N ILE A 144 9.23 8.84 -13.98
CA ILE A 144 10.16 9.36 -14.99
C ILE A 144 11.04 8.26 -15.59
N ASP A 145 11.29 7.19 -14.81
CA ASP A 145 12.13 6.07 -15.21
C ASP A 145 11.31 4.98 -15.94
N PRO A 146 11.57 4.75 -17.26
CA PRO A 146 10.85 3.76 -18.04
C PRO A 146 11.08 2.32 -17.55
N GLN A 147 12.24 2.03 -16.92
CA GLN A 147 12.53 0.70 -16.39
C GLN A 147 11.69 0.40 -15.16
N ILE A 148 11.50 1.40 -14.30
CA ILE A 148 10.64 1.30 -13.12
C ILE A 148 9.16 1.17 -13.53
N VAL A 149 8.72 1.89 -14.56
CA VAL A 149 7.36 1.73 -15.13
C VAL A 149 7.15 0.32 -15.69
N LYS A 150 8.17 -0.27 -16.33
CA LYS A 150 8.11 -1.67 -16.77
C LYS A 150 7.96 -2.61 -15.57
N ALA A 151 8.76 -2.42 -14.53
CA ALA A 151 8.66 -3.21 -13.29
C ALA A 151 7.27 -3.07 -12.62
N ALA A 152 6.68 -1.87 -12.62
CA ALA A 152 5.33 -1.65 -12.11
C ALA A 152 4.27 -2.46 -12.87
N ARG A 153 4.35 -2.51 -14.21
CA ARG A 153 3.45 -3.34 -15.04
C ARG A 153 3.58 -4.83 -14.75
N GLU A 154 4.81 -5.33 -14.61
CA GLU A 154 5.07 -6.74 -14.29
C GLU A 154 4.54 -7.08 -12.89
N ASN A 155 4.71 -6.20 -11.91
CA ASN A 155 4.16 -6.38 -10.57
C ASN A 155 2.63 -6.37 -10.58
N ALA A 156 1.99 -5.46 -11.34
CA ALA A 156 0.53 -5.42 -11.49
C ALA A 156 -0.01 -6.70 -12.12
N LYS A 157 0.69 -7.25 -13.13
CA LYS A 157 0.34 -8.53 -13.76
C LYS A 157 0.40 -9.68 -12.76
N ARG A 158 1.44 -9.74 -11.92
CA ARG A 158 1.54 -10.76 -10.86
C ARG A 158 0.44 -10.61 -9.81
N ALA A 159 0.02 -9.39 -9.54
CA ALA A 159 -1.10 -9.10 -8.63
C ALA A 159 -2.47 -9.36 -9.27
N GLY A 160 -2.55 -9.67 -10.59
CA GLY A 160 -3.80 -9.88 -11.31
C GLY A 160 -4.65 -8.62 -11.53
N VAL A 161 -4.01 -7.42 -11.54
CA VAL A 161 -4.69 -6.12 -11.64
C VAL A 161 -4.16 -5.23 -12.77
N ASP A 162 -3.36 -5.77 -13.69
CA ASP A 162 -2.76 -5.02 -14.80
C ASP A 162 -3.80 -4.42 -15.75
N GLY A 163 -4.95 -5.06 -15.92
CA GLY A 163 -6.09 -4.52 -16.69
C GLY A 163 -6.80 -3.35 -16.01
N LEU A 164 -6.55 -3.08 -14.73
CA LEU A 164 -7.23 -2.06 -13.94
C LEU A 164 -6.38 -0.80 -13.73
N ILE A 165 -5.13 -0.79 -14.20
CA ILE A 165 -4.16 0.28 -13.94
C ILE A 165 -3.49 0.72 -15.25
N HIS A 166 -3.46 2.03 -15.48
CA HIS A 166 -2.67 2.60 -16.56
C HIS A 166 -1.30 3.08 -16.05
N PHE A 167 -0.22 2.44 -16.49
CA PHE A 167 1.15 2.85 -16.20
C PHE A 167 1.81 3.53 -17.38
N GLN A 168 2.43 4.71 -17.17
CA GLN A 168 3.08 5.48 -18.21
C GLN A 168 4.36 6.15 -17.71
N GLN A 169 5.40 6.19 -18.56
CA GLN A 169 6.54 7.07 -18.32
C GLN A 169 6.09 8.52 -18.48
N ARG A 170 6.10 9.29 -17.37
CA ARG A 170 5.65 10.67 -17.36
C ARG A 170 6.26 11.44 -16.20
N PRO A 171 7.00 12.52 -16.43
CA PRO A 171 7.50 13.36 -15.34
C PRO A 171 6.36 14.16 -14.70
N VAL A 172 6.50 14.48 -13.41
CA VAL A 172 5.45 15.14 -12.62
C VAL A 172 5.00 16.50 -13.14
N HIS A 173 5.90 17.27 -13.74
CA HIS A 173 5.55 18.59 -14.32
C HIS A 173 4.62 18.50 -15.55
N HIS A 174 4.43 17.32 -16.13
CA HIS A 174 3.44 17.04 -17.17
C HIS A 174 2.15 16.44 -16.61
N LEU A 175 2.01 16.31 -15.28
CA LEU A 175 0.79 15.79 -14.69
C LEU A 175 -0.38 16.74 -15.00
N SER A 176 -1.38 16.20 -15.66
CA SER A 176 -2.64 16.88 -15.97
C SER A 176 -3.74 15.86 -16.12
N HIS A 177 -4.96 16.21 -15.80
CA HIS A 177 -6.09 15.32 -15.95
C HIS A 177 -7.36 16.11 -16.30
N PRO A 178 -8.18 15.68 -17.30
CA PRO A 178 -9.37 16.42 -17.72
C PRO A 178 -10.54 16.28 -16.74
N LYS A 179 -10.60 15.19 -15.99
CA LYS A 179 -11.67 14.95 -15.01
C LYS A 179 -11.33 15.65 -13.69
N LYS A 180 -12.39 16.07 -12.97
CA LYS A 180 -12.31 16.75 -11.67
C LYS A 180 -12.44 15.76 -10.51
N TYR A 181 -12.09 16.23 -9.31
CA TYR A 181 -12.30 15.54 -8.03
C TYR A 181 -11.55 14.23 -7.88
N GLY A 182 -10.40 14.04 -8.53
CA GLY A 182 -9.54 12.90 -8.37
C GLY A 182 -8.70 12.94 -7.08
N PHE A 183 -7.84 11.94 -6.94
CA PHE A 183 -6.90 11.78 -5.84
C PHE A 183 -5.48 11.62 -6.38
N VAL A 184 -4.55 12.38 -5.82
CA VAL A 184 -3.12 12.08 -5.88
C VAL A 184 -2.74 11.43 -4.55
N ILE A 185 -2.18 10.21 -4.60
CA ILE A 185 -1.62 9.53 -3.42
C ILE A 185 -0.24 9.06 -3.81
N THR A 186 0.80 9.60 -3.17
CA THR A 186 2.15 9.43 -3.70
C THR A 186 3.25 9.45 -2.64
N ASN A 187 4.37 8.79 -2.97
CA ASN A 187 5.61 8.76 -2.20
C ASN A 187 6.76 9.29 -3.07
N PRO A 188 6.91 10.62 -3.22
CA PRO A 188 7.98 11.22 -4.01
C PRO A 188 9.35 10.98 -3.38
N PRO A 189 10.46 11.15 -4.12
CA PRO A 189 11.80 11.18 -3.55
C PRO A 189 11.92 12.21 -2.43
N TYR A 190 12.65 11.87 -1.36
CA TYR A 190 12.89 12.74 -0.22
C TYR A 190 14.38 12.88 0.16
N GLY A 191 15.29 12.53 -0.79
CA GLY A 191 16.71 12.81 -0.69
C GLY A 191 17.43 11.90 0.30
N GLU A 192 17.44 10.60 0.04
CA GLU A 192 18.23 9.64 0.82
C GLU A 192 19.74 9.86 0.62
N ARG A 193 20.14 10.45 -0.51
CA ARG A 193 21.53 10.80 -0.85
C ARG A 193 21.73 12.31 -0.83
N LEU A 194 22.96 12.74 -0.52
CA LEU A 194 23.31 14.17 -0.49
C LEU A 194 23.06 14.85 -1.83
N GLU A 195 23.42 14.20 -2.94
CA GLU A 195 23.24 14.71 -4.30
C GLU A 195 21.74 14.92 -4.66
N GLU A 196 20.86 14.03 -4.17
CA GLU A 196 19.43 14.13 -4.41
C GLU A 196 18.77 15.30 -3.64
N LYS A 197 19.39 15.76 -2.54
CA LYS A 197 18.81 16.83 -1.68
C LYS A 197 18.79 18.20 -2.35
N GLU A 198 19.74 18.49 -3.23
CA GLU A 198 19.83 19.77 -3.93
C GLU A 198 18.67 19.96 -4.92
N ASP A 199 18.17 18.87 -5.50
CA ASP A 199 17.08 18.88 -6.49
C ASP A 199 15.67 18.87 -5.88
N LEU A 200 15.54 18.50 -4.60
CA LEU A 200 14.23 18.40 -3.94
C LEU A 200 13.41 19.69 -3.97
N PRO A 201 13.99 20.90 -3.70
CA PRO A 201 13.23 22.13 -3.78
C PRO A 201 12.58 22.36 -5.15
N ALA A 202 13.28 22.01 -6.24
CA ALA A 202 12.76 22.14 -7.61
C ALA A 202 11.64 21.13 -7.86
N LEU A 203 11.87 19.86 -7.50
CA LEU A 203 10.90 18.77 -7.64
C LEU A 203 9.58 19.09 -6.92
N TYR A 204 9.64 19.53 -5.66
CA TYR A 204 8.45 19.84 -4.88
C TYR A 204 7.71 21.10 -5.34
N ARG A 205 8.42 22.09 -5.93
CA ARG A 205 7.78 23.20 -6.63
C ARG A 205 7.03 22.74 -7.89
N ASP A 206 7.62 21.84 -8.66
CA ASP A 206 6.98 21.29 -9.84
C ASP A 206 5.76 20.42 -9.48
N MET A 207 5.83 19.65 -8.40
CA MET A 207 4.66 19.00 -7.81
C MET A 207 3.56 20.00 -7.47
N GLY A 208 3.91 21.08 -6.76
CA GLY A 208 2.94 22.12 -6.38
C GLY A 208 2.25 22.77 -7.57
N LYS A 209 3.00 23.09 -8.64
CA LYS A 209 2.45 23.63 -9.90
C LYS A 209 1.50 22.61 -10.57
N ALA A 210 1.93 21.34 -10.65
CA ALA A 210 1.13 20.28 -11.24
C ALA A 210 -0.19 20.08 -10.47
N PHE A 211 -0.13 20.04 -9.13
CA PHE A 211 -1.31 19.90 -8.28
C PHE A 211 -2.26 21.08 -8.41
N ALA A 212 -1.74 22.31 -8.52
CA ALA A 212 -2.56 23.50 -8.75
C ALA A 212 -3.34 23.47 -10.09
N GLY A 213 -2.87 22.70 -11.08
CA GLY A 213 -3.56 22.47 -12.34
C GLY A 213 -4.68 21.43 -12.30
N LEU A 214 -4.85 20.71 -11.18
CA LEU A 214 -5.85 19.65 -11.03
C LEU A 214 -7.12 20.20 -10.37
N ASP A 215 -8.21 20.33 -11.14
CA ASP A 215 -9.44 20.97 -10.68
C ASP A 215 -10.19 20.12 -9.64
N GLY A 216 -10.20 20.59 -8.40
CA GLY A 216 -10.93 19.99 -7.28
C GLY A 216 -10.32 18.66 -6.78
N TRP A 217 -9.06 18.40 -7.06
CA TRP A 217 -8.40 17.20 -6.60
C TRP A 217 -8.00 17.28 -5.12
N SER A 218 -7.81 16.11 -4.52
CA SER A 218 -7.23 15.93 -3.19
C SER A 218 -5.86 15.32 -3.33
N GLU A 219 -4.84 15.90 -2.67
CA GLU A 219 -3.49 15.41 -2.76
C GLU A 219 -3.02 14.87 -1.39
N TYR A 220 -2.38 13.71 -1.43
CA TYR A 220 -1.86 13.01 -0.27
C TYR A 220 -0.42 12.60 -0.53
N VAL A 221 0.50 13.14 0.26
CA VAL A 221 1.94 12.98 0.03
C VAL A 221 2.59 12.42 1.28
N ILE A 222 3.24 11.24 1.18
CA ILE A 222 4.12 10.74 2.24
C ILE A 222 5.56 11.10 1.92
N THR A 223 6.25 11.77 2.85
CA THR A 223 7.64 12.18 2.65
C THR A 223 8.37 12.41 3.98
N ALA A 224 9.70 12.23 3.96
CA ALA A 224 10.59 12.64 5.04
C ALA A 224 11.13 14.07 4.83
N TYR A 225 10.83 14.72 3.70
CA TYR A 225 11.32 16.07 3.41
C TYR A 225 10.55 17.10 4.23
N GLU A 226 11.22 17.72 5.20
CA GLU A 226 10.59 18.61 6.19
C GLU A 226 10.04 19.90 5.56
N ASP A 227 10.66 20.41 4.49
CA ASP A 227 10.22 21.60 3.76
C ASP A 227 9.15 21.34 2.67
N ALA A 228 8.53 20.15 2.65
CA ALA A 228 7.58 19.75 1.61
C ALA A 228 6.45 20.77 1.41
N GLU A 229 5.78 21.20 2.48
CA GLU A 229 4.68 22.19 2.41
C GLU A 229 5.14 23.52 1.82
N ARG A 230 6.34 23.96 2.20
CA ARG A 230 6.94 25.22 1.72
C ARG A 230 7.12 25.21 0.20
N TYR A 231 7.68 24.12 -0.33
CA TYR A 231 8.00 24.05 -1.76
C TYR A 231 6.80 23.61 -2.62
N ILE A 232 5.87 22.82 -2.10
CA ILE A 232 4.56 22.59 -2.73
C ILE A 232 3.76 23.89 -2.80
N GLY A 233 4.03 24.85 -1.89
CA GLY A 233 3.35 26.15 -1.86
C GLY A 233 1.93 26.09 -1.26
N LYS A 234 1.61 25.02 -0.53
CA LYS A 234 0.27 24.80 0.07
C LYS A 234 0.46 24.19 1.47
N LYS A 235 -0.27 24.72 2.44
CA LYS A 235 -0.28 24.15 3.80
C LYS A 235 -1.26 22.99 3.87
N ALA A 236 -0.82 21.86 4.44
CA ALA A 236 -1.67 20.70 4.63
C ALA A 236 -2.76 20.99 5.69
N ALA A 237 -3.98 20.54 5.43
CA ALA A 237 -5.05 20.60 6.42
C ALA A 237 -4.76 19.70 7.62
N LYS A 238 -4.00 18.63 7.39
CA LYS A 238 -3.55 17.68 8.41
C LYS A 238 -2.27 16.99 7.95
N ASN A 239 -1.40 16.68 8.90
CA ASN A 239 -0.31 15.73 8.69
C ASN A 239 -0.33 14.63 9.76
N ARG A 240 0.23 13.48 9.42
CA ARG A 240 0.41 12.37 10.35
C ARG A 240 1.86 11.91 10.32
N LYS A 241 2.50 11.86 11.48
CA LYS A 241 3.82 11.25 11.64
C LYS A 241 3.69 9.73 11.48
N ILE A 242 4.47 9.16 10.57
CA ILE A 242 4.46 7.74 10.22
C ILE A 242 5.91 7.28 10.05
N TYR A 243 6.19 6.01 10.29
CA TYR A 243 7.48 5.41 10.03
C TYR A 243 7.40 4.51 8.80
N ASN A 244 8.22 4.79 7.79
CA ASN A 244 8.47 3.89 6.66
C ASN A 244 9.76 3.13 6.93
N GLY A 245 9.67 1.90 7.43
CA GLY A 245 10.80 1.21 8.03
C GLY A 245 11.32 1.96 9.24
N MET A 246 12.61 2.31 9.24
CA MET A 246 13.26 3.11 10.30
C MET A 246 13.13 4.62 10.07
N MET A 247 12.68 5.05 8.90
CA MET A 247 12.64 6.46 8.53
C MET A 247 11.36 7.13 9.02
N LYS A 248 11.54 8.26 9.73
CA LYS A 248 10.45 9.15 10.12
C LYS A 248 9.96 9.92 8.90
N THR A 249 8.69 9.75 8.56
CA THR A 249 8.00 10.44 7.47
C THR A 249 6.77 11.15 7.98
N TYR A 250 6.20 12.01 7.15
CA TYR A 250 4.91 12.65 7.39
C TYR A 250 3.99 12.41 6.20
N PHE A 251 2.74 12.06 6.49
CA PHE A 251 1.68 11.97 5.51
C PHE A 251 0.89 13.26 5.51
N TYR A 252 1.19 14.13 4.55
CA TYR A 252 0.54 15.42 4.35
C TYR A 252 -0.77 15.24 3.57
N MET A 253 -1.83 15.86 4.05
CA MET A 253 -3.18 15.76 3.49
C MET A 253 -3.65 17.12 3.03
N PHE A 254 -3.91 17.27 1.74
CA PHE A 254 -4.43 18.46 1.09
C PHE A 254 -5.80 18.14 0.46
N PRO A 255 -6.88 18.08 1.26
CA PRO A 255 -8.19 17.70 0.76
C PRO A 255 -8.76 18.75 -0.18
N GLY A 256 -9.23 18.32 -1.33
CA GLY A 256 -10.03 19.11 -2.25
C GLY A 256 -11.52 19.10 -1.88
N PRO A 257 -12.35 19.85 -2.61
CA PRO A 257 -13.79 19.90 -2.40
C PRO A 257 -14.44 18.53 -2.71
N LYS A 258 -15.55 18.25 -2.03
CA LYS A 258 -16.37 17.08 -2.38
C LYS A 258 -17.08 17.32 -3.73
N PRO A 259 -17.22 16.28 -4.57
CA PRO A 259 -18.01 16.40 -5.77
C PRO A 259 -19.46 16.77 -5.42
N PRO A 260 -20.17 17.49 -6.31
CA PRO A 260 -21.57 17.78 -6.12
C PRO A 260 -22.36 16.46 -6.02
N ARG A 261 -23.35 16.42 -5.13
CA ARG A 261 -24.25 15.26 -5.01
C ARG A 261 -24.99 15.07 -6.34
N ARG A 262 -24.92 13.87 -6.93
CA ARG A 262 -25.79 13.53 -8.05
C ARG A 262 -27.25 13.67 -7.56
N LYS A 263 -28.05 14.54 -8.24
CA LYS A 263 -29.50 14.55 -8.02
C LYS A 263 -29.99 13.15 -8.39
N LYS A 264 -30.68 12.47 -7.44
CA LYS A 264 -31.42 11.25 -7.79
C LYS A 264 -32.41 11.67 -8.89
N MET A 265 -32.30 11.06 -10.08
CA MET A 265 -33.37 11.16 -11.06
C MET A 265 -34.59 10.49 -10.43
N VAL A 266 -35.59 11.30 -10.12
CA VAL A 266 -36.93 10.82 -9.79
C VAL A 266 -37.44 10.16 -11.06
N GLN A 267 -37.58 8.85 -11.08
CA GLN A 267 -38.31 8.19 -12.16
C GLN A 267 -39.74 8.75 -12.13
N PRO A 268 -40.31 9.19 -13.27
CA PRO A 268 -41.74 9.51 -13.31
C PRO A 268 -42.50 8.25 -12.92
N GLU A 269 -43.40 8.37 -11.96
CA GLU A 269 -44.39 7.35 -11.67
C GLU A 269 -45.31 7.21 -12.93
N GLU A 270 -45.31 6.00 -13.52
CA GLU A 270 -46.30 5.62 -14.55
C GLU A 270 -47.65 5.31 -13.93
#